data_96fa51fd39c77b69a211cc847d172e7b
#
_entry.id   96fa51fd39c77b69a211cc847d172e7b
#
_cell.length_a   1.000
_cell.length_b   1.000
_cell.length_c   1.000
_cell.angle_alpha   90.00
_cell.angle_beta   90.00
_cell.angle_gamma   90.00
#
_symmetry.space_group_name_H-M   'P 1'
#
loop_
_entity.id
_entity.type
_entity.pdbx_description
1 polymer ?
#
loop_
_entity_poly.entity_id
_entity_poly.type
_entity_poly.pdbx_seq_one_letter_code
_entity_poly.pdbx_strand_id
1 'polypeptide(L)'
;MINGFDFIAVTTTRGCHFDEKKRGFVSAELEKAAERDGKKPIFFFQHPHITDTVYGSINWGEDEITDILINYPQIVDFSGHSHAPINDPRSAHQRHFSAFGTGTLSYFELDEFDKTHGTIPPEDSSAAQFLIVEADAQGRVRVYPYDVLGSRFFPYTWEIDEPWNIDSFKYTDARYVTAEKPYFENAGISVENITADGCDITFTQASGKDRPDSYDIYILSGDGLVKKHVNITSRYYLSDMPAALTEHIGGLKAGTEYKIKIVANSFWRTRSDALTARFATL
;
A
#
# COMPACT_ATOMS: atom_id res chain seq x y z
N MET A 1 -13.13 13.01 25.14
CA MET A 1 -13.81 13.72 24.02
C MET A 1 -13.09 15.02 23.69
N ILE A 2 -12.98 15.34 22.40
CA ILE A 2 -12.47 16.62 21.89
C ILE A 2 -13.47 17.13 20.84
N ASN A 3 -13.98 18.34 21.03
CA ASN A 3 -14.99 18.95 20.15
C ASN A 3 -16.23 18.07 19.87
N GLY A 4 -16.63 17.25 20.84
CA GLY A 4 -17.78 16.35 20.73
C GLY A 4 -17.51 15.03 20.00
N PHE A 5 -16.25 14.68 19.72
CA PHE A 5 -15.82 13.39 19.18
C PHE A 5 -15.09 12.57 20.25
N ASP A 6 -15.23 11.27 20.17
CA ASP A 6 -14.52 10.32 21.03
C ASP A 6 -13.18 9.94 20.41
N PHE A 7 -12.14 9.96 21.26
CA PHE A 7 -10.79 9.55 20.93
C PHE A 7 -10.38 8.46 21.92
N ILE A 8 -10.18 7.26 21.43
CA ILE A 8 -9.78 6.10 22.25
C ILE A 8 -8.40 5.66 21.75
N ALA A 9 -7.42 5.68 22.65
CA ALA A 9 -6.07 5.22 22.34
C ALA A 9 -5.69 4.09 23.30
N VAL A 10 -5.14 3.01 22.75
CA VAL A 10 -4.69 1.86 23.52
C VAL A 10 -3.32 1.40 23.02
N THR A 11 -2.43 1.09 23.96
CA THR A 11 -1.14 0.47 23.66
C THR A 11 -1.20 -1.03 23.95
N THR A 12 -0.46 -1.82 23.20
CA THR A 12 -0.28 -3.25 23.46
C THR A 12 0.39 -3.50 24.81
N THR A 13 0.22 -4.67 25.38
CA THR A 13 0.91 -5.10 26.60
C THR A 13 2.35 -5.47 26.28
N ARG A 14 2.57 -6.19 25.17
CA ARG A 14 3.87 -6.48 24.58
C ARG A 14 3.67 -6.90 23.10
N GLY A 15 4.60 -6.53 22.21
CA GLY A 15 4.45 -6.83 20.79
C GLY A 15 3.09 -6.38 20.29
N CYS A 16 2.31 -7.28 19.69
CA CYS A 16 0.95 -7.02 19.23
C CYS A 16 -0.14 -7.54 20.20
N HIS A 17 0.21 -7.90 21.44
CA HIS A 17 -0.69 -8.54 22.41
C HIS A 17 -1.48 -7.55 23.25
N PHE A 18 -2.79 -7.76 23.39
CA PHE A 18 -3.71 -7.05 24.31
C PHE A 18 -4.20 -8.00 25.40
N ASP A 19 -3.87 -7.70 26.67
CA ASP A 19 -4.38 -8.46 27.80
C ASP A 19 -5.88 -8.18 28.07
N GLU A 20 -6.50 -9.00 28.93
CA GLU A 20 -7.92 -8.87 29.28
C GLU A 20 -8.29 -7.50 29.82
N LYS A 21 -7.38 -6.84 30.57
CA LYS A 21 -7.63 -5.49 31.12
C LYS A 21 -7.76 -4.45 30.01
N LYS A 22 -6.91 -4.54 28.98
CA LYS A 22 -6.95 -3.62 27.82
C LYS A 22 -8.14 -3.92 26.94
N ARG A 23 -8.45 -5.19 26.71
CA ARG A 23 -9.67 -5.60 26.00
C ARG A 23 -10.93 -5.07 26.71
N GLY A 24 -11.01 -5.23 28.04
CA GLY A 24 -12.12 -4.69 28.84
C GLY A 24 -12.21 -3.16 28.80
N PHE A 25 -11.08 -2.46 28.79
CA PHE A 25 -11.04 -1.01 28.59
C PHE A 25 -11.59 -0.61 27.21
N VAL A 26 -11.11 -1.25 26.14
CA VAL A 26 -11.57 -0.99 24.75
C VAL A 26 -13.08 -1.19 24.65
N SER A 27 -13.58 -2.33 25.13
CA SER A 27 -15.03 -2.64 25.09
C SER A 27 -15.85 -1.59 25.84
N ALA A 28 -15.45 -1.23 27.06
CA ALA A 28 -16.19 -0.27 27.87
C ALA A 28 -16.19 1.15 27.30
N GLU A 29 -15.09 1.60 26.70
CA GLU A 29 -15.02 2.94 26.12
C GLU A 29 -15.76 3.03 24.77
N LEU A 30 -15.76 1.97 23.96
CA LEU A 30 -16.55 1.91 22.72
C LEU A 30 -18.04 1.88 23.01
N GLU A 31 -18.48 1.11 24.00
CA GLU A 31 -19.88 1.06 24.43
C GLU A 31 -20.36 2.46 24.86
N LYS A 32 -19.62 3.14 25.74
CA LYS A 32 -19.92 4.52 26.15
C LYS A 32 -19.95 5.52 24.99
N ALA A 33 -19.04 5.38 24.02
CA ALA A 33 -19.01 6.25 22.84
C ALA A 33 -20.24 6.03 21.95
N ALA A 34 -20.60 4.76 21.69
CA ALA A 34 -21.76 4.40 20.90
C ALA A 34 -23.09 4.80 21.56
N GLU A 35 -23.19 4.70 22.89
CA GLU A 35 -24.36 5.15 23.65
C GLU A 35 -24.56 6.68 23.56
N ARG A 36 -23.47 7.45 23.49
CA ARG A 36 -23.55 8.92 23.32
C ARG A 36 -24.08 9.32 21.95
N ASP A 37 -23.57 8.72 20.90
CA ASP A 37 -24.02 8.95 19.54
C ASP A 37 -23.54 7.82 18.59
N GLY A 38 -24.44 6.91 18.24
CA GLY A 38 -24.12 5.78 17.37
C GLY A 38 -23.81 6.13 15.91
N LYS A 39 -23.90 7.41 15.52
CA LYS A 39 -23.61 7.89 14.17
C LYS A 39 -22.33 8.71 14.04
N LYS A 40 -21.79 9.19 15.15
CA LYS A 40 -20.53 9.93 15.13
C LYS A 40 -19.34 9.00 15.00
N PRO A 41 -18.27 9.43 14.29
CA PRO A 41 -17.04 8.67 14.25
C PRO A 41 -16.41 8.56 15.63
N ILE A 42 -15.87 7.39 15.93
CA ILE A 42 -15.02 7.11 17.08
C ILE A 42 -13.61 6.96 16.55
N PHE A 43 -12.74 7.90 16.88
CA PHE A 43 -11.33 7.85 16.48
C PHE A 43 -10.56 6.90 17.39
N PHE A 44 -10.12 5.78 16.82
CA PHE A 44 -9.42 4.72 17.52
C PHE A 44 -7.95 4.69 17.13
N PHE A 45 -7.05 4.55 18.09
CA PHE A 45 -5.61 4.58 17.87
C PHE A 45 -4.93 3.41 18.56
N GLN A 46 -4.15 2.68 17.80
CA GLN A 46 -3.34 1.57 18.29
C GLN A 46 -2.04 1.45 17.49
N HIS A 47 -1.09 0.64 17.96
CA HIS A 47 0.16 0.44 17.24
C HIS A 47 0.07 -0.65 16.17
N PRO A 48 -0.30 -1.92 16.45
CA PRO A 48 -0.45 -2.93 15.41
C PRO A 48 -1.70 -2.66 14.56
N HIS A 49 -1.72 -3.15 13.34
CA HIS A 49 -2.95 -3.15 12.54
C HIS A 49 -3.96 -4.15 13.09
N ILE A 50 -5.22 -4.03 12.71
CA ILE A 50 -6.16 -5.13 12.77
C ILE A 50 -5.89 -6.03 11.56
N THR A 51 -5.69 -7.33 11.78
CA THR A 51 -5.43 -8.29 10.70
C THR A 51 -6.50 -8.20 9.61
N ASP A 52 -6.10 -8.39 8.36
CA ASP A 52 -6.98 -8.38 7.19
C ASP A 52 -7.71 -7.03 6.96
N THR A 53 -7.02 -5.93 7.29
CA THR A 53 -7.48 -4.56 7.01
C THR A 53 -6.53 -3.87 6.02
N VAL A 54 -5.67 -2.96 6.48
CA VAL A 54 -4.78 -2.18 5.64
C VAL A 54 -3.55 -2.97 5.17
N TYR A 55 -2.81 -2.43 4.21
CA TYR A 55 -1.56 -3.02 3.73
C TYR A 55 -0.58 -3.27 4.87
N GLY A 56 0.04 -4.44 4.85
CA GLY A 56 0.92 -4.91 5.93
C GLY A 56 0.21 -5.59 7.10
N SER A 57 -1.12 -5.49 7.21
CA SER A 57 -1.88 -6.02 8.35
C SER A 57 -1.82 -7.55 8.49
N ILE A 58 -1.60 -8.28 7.40
CA ILE A 58 -1.48 -9.75 7.45
C ILE A 58 -0.26 -10.18 8.27
N ASN A 59 0.84 -9.45 8.14
CA ASN A 59 2.12 -9.78 8.78
C ASN A 59 2.34 -8.99 10.08
N TRP A 60 1.78 -7.78 10.17
CA TRP A 60 1.99 -6.82 11.26
C TRP A 60 0.70 -6.48 12.01
N GLY A 61 -0.30 -7.35 11.89
CA GLY A 61 -1.59 -7.20 12.53
C GLY A 61 -1.74 -8.00 13.81
N GLU A 62 -2.90 -7.82 14.43
CA GLU A 62 -3.38 -8.57 15.59
C GLU A 62 -4.89 -8.84 15.46
N ASP A 63 -5.39 -9.85 16.15
CA ASP A 63 -6.80 -10.25 16.11
C ASP A 63 -7.51 -10.16 17.47
N GLU A 64 -6.77 -9.84 18.53
CA GLU A 64 -7.26 -9.98 19.91
C GLU A 64 -8.37 -9.00 20.31
N ILE A 65 -8.50 -7.85 19.60
CA ILE A 65 -9.59 -6.90 19.82
C ILE A 65 -10.55 -6.81 18.63
N THR A 66 -10.33 -7.59 17.58
CA THR A 66 -11.16 -7.60 16.37
C THR A 66 -12.61 -7.91 16.68
N ASP A 67 -12.89 -8.91 17.52
CA ASP A 67 -14.23 -9.30 17.97
C ASP A 67 -14.98 -8.18 18.69
N ILE A 68 -14.28 -7.23 19.27
CA ILE A 68 -14.84 -6.04 19.90
C ILE A 68 -15.12 -4.97 18.84
N LEU A 69 -14.12 -4.63 18.00
CA LEU A 69 -14.19 -3.52 17.06
C LEU A 69 -15.26 -3.71 15.97
N ILE A 70 -15.47 -4.93 15.49
CA ILE A 70 -16.45 -5.24 14.42
C ILE A 70 -17.90 -4.91 14.76
N ASN A 71 -18.20 -4.67 16.04
CA ASN A 71 -19.54 -4.29 16.51
C ASN A 71 -19.81 -2.78 16.39
N TYR A 72 -18.80 -1.99 16.02
CA TYR A 72 -18.87 -0.53 15.99
C TYR A 72 -18.43 0.02 14.62
N PRO A 73 -19.31 0.01 13.61
CA PRO A 73 -18.96 0.44 12.25
C PRO A 73 -18.49 1.90 12.17
N GLN A 74 -18.88 2.75 13.12
CA GLN A 74 -18.45 4.15 13.19
C GLN A 74 -16.99 4.34 13.64
N ILE A 75 -16.25 3.27 13.92
CA ILE A 75 -14.82 3.36 14.22
C ILE A 75 -14.06 3.85 12.97
N VAL A 76 -13.15 4.78 13.21
CA VAL A 76 -12.09 5.18 12.30
C VAL A 76 -10.76 4.85 12.99
N ASP A 77 -10.20 3.69 12.63
CA ASP A 77 -8.96 3.16 13.20
C ASP A 77 -7.73 3.74 12.51
N PHE A 78 -6.75 4.14 13.30
CA PHE A 78 -5.43 4.59 12.86
C PHE A 78 -4.36 3.71 13.50
N SER A 79 -3.63 2.99 12.67
CA SER A 79 -2.62 2.03 13.11
C SER A 79 -1.32 2.15 12.31
N GLY A 80 -0.22 1.66 12.87
CA GLY A 80 1.11 1.73 12.29
C GLY A 80 1.76 0.35 12.18
N HIS A 81 2.94 0.19 12.74
CA HIS A 81 3.74 -1.04 12.85
C HIS A 81 4.39 -1.51 11.56
N SER A 82 3.65 -1.64 10.47
CA SER A 82 4.17 -2.16 9.19
C SER A 82 5.11 -1.21 8.46
N HIS A 83 5.16 0.05 8.86
CA HIS A 83 5.88 1.10 8.12
C HIS A 83 5.50 1.20 6.62
N ALA A 84 4.30 0.75 6.27
CA ALA A 84 3.82 0.79 4.89
C ALA A 84 3.57 2.23 4.42
N PRO A 85 3.84 2.54 3.14
CA PRO A 85 3.58 3.87 2.59
C PRO A 85 2.08 4.19 2.56
N ILE A 86 1.70 5.42 2.97
CA ILE A 86 0.30 5.85 2.89
C ILE A 86 -0.18 6.14 1.48
N ASN A 87 0.71 6.32 0.54
CA ASN A 87 0.34 6.47 -0.88
C ASN A 87 0.14 5.13 -1.59
N ASP A 88 0.22 4.02 -0.87
CA ASP A 88 -0.38 2.76 -1.26
C ASP A 88 -1.91 2.86 -1.05
N PRO A 89 -2.75 2.66 -2.07
CA PRO A 89 -4.19 2.80 -1.93
C PRO A 89 -4.82 1.77 -0.98
N ARG A 90 -4.08 0.72 -0.61
CA ARG A 90 -4.48 -0.27 0.40
C ARG A 90 -4.26 0.23 1.83
N SER A 91 -3.62 1.40 2.02
CA SER A 91 -3.48 2.05 3.34
C SER A 91 -4.81 2.59 3.88
N ALA A 92 -5.87 2.60 3.08
CA ALA A 92 -7.26 2.80 3.51
C ALA A 92 -8.08 1.54 3.21
N HIS A 93 -8.77 1.01 4.21
CA HIS A 93 -9.61 -0.18 4.07
C HIS A 93 -10.90 -0.03 4.88
N GLN A 94 -11.99 -0.59 4.34
CA GLN A 94 -13.31 -0.59 4.98
C GLN A 94 -13.97 -1.96 4.81
N ARG A 95 -14.36 -2.58 5.93
CA ARG A 95 -15.15 -3.83 5.94
C ARG A 95 -16.20 -3.79 7.04
N HIS A 96 -15.82 -3.85 8.28
CA HIS A 96 -16.70 -3.71 9.45
C HIS A 96 -16.64 -2.29 10.01
N PHE A 97 -15.55 -1.62 9.81
CA PHE A 97 -15.25 -0.24 10.19
C PHE A 97 -14.22 0.32 9.18
N SER A 98 -13.83 1.59 9.36
CA SER A 98 -12.80 2.23 8.53
C SER A 98 -11.43 2.11 9.21
N ALA A 99 -10.42 1.64 8.49
CA ALA A 99 -9.04 1.51 8.97
C ALA A 99 -8.07 2.26 8.06
N PHE A 100 -7.08 2.91 8.66
CA PHE A 100 -6.02 3.65 7.98
C PHE A 100 -4.65 3.28 8.53
N GLY A 101 -3.74 2.90 7.63
CA GLY A 101 -2.32 2.84 7.93
C GLY A 101 -1.76 4.26 8.02
N THR A 102 -1.00 4.58 9.08
CA THR A 102 -0.51 5.94 9.34
C THR A 102 0.80 6.29 8.65
N GLY A 103 1.41 5.32 7.93
CA GLY A 103 2.71 5.52 7.29
C GLY A 103 3.87 5.58 8.28
N THR A 104 4.94 6.20 7.84
CA THR A 104 6.15 6.36 8.66
C THR A 104 6.86 7.68 8.34
N LEU A 105 7.58 8.21 9.34
CA LEU A 105 8.48 9.36 9.21
C LEU A 105 9.96 8.93 9.15
N SER A 106 10.22 7.62 9.09
CA SER A 106 11.56 7.05 9.14
C SER A 106 11.84 6.24 7.86
N TYR A 107 11.67 4.94 7.89
CA TYR A 107 11.92 4.05 6.74
C TYR A 107 10.64 3.30 6.38
N PHE A 108 10.51 2.91 5.12
CA PHE A 108 9.41 2.08 4.65
C PHE A 108 9.77 0.59 4.65
N GLU A 109 8.76 -0.25 4.83
CA GLU A 109 8.84 -1.69 4.61
C GLU A 109 7.75 -2.12 3.63
N LEU A 110 8.12 -3.06 2.74
CA LEU A 110 7.21 -3.65 1.76
C LEU A 110 7.18 -5.18 1.94
N ASP A 111 6.00 -5.77 1.84
CA ASP A 111 5.79 -7.19 2.10
C ASP A 111 5.50 -8.02 0.86
N GLU A 112 5.51 -7.42 -0.33
CA GLU A 112 4.99 -8.05 -1.53
C GLU A 112 6.04 -8.33 -2.61
N PHE A 113 5.63 -9.05 -3.68
CA PHE A 113 6.37 -9.30 -4.91
C PHE A 113 7.68 -10.06 -4.73
N ASP A 114 7.63 -11.32 -4.43
CA ASP A 114 8.81 -12.17 -4.25
C ASP A 114 9.83 -11.61 -3.23
N LYS A 115 9.39 -10.62 -2.44
CA LYS A 115 10.20 -10.03 -1.37
C LYS A 115 9.91 -10.70 -0.05
N THR A 116 10.95 -10.72 0.77
CA THR A 116 10.81 -11.12 2.15
C THR A 116 9.98 -10.07 2.90
N HIS A 117 9.09 -10.52 3.75
CA HIS A 117 8.37 -9.72 4.71
C HIS A 117 9.28 -8.69 5.41
N GLY A 118 8.83 -7.45 5.49
CA GLY A 118 9.58 -6.35 6.07
C GLY A 118 10.80 -5.92 5.24
N THR A 119 10.76 -6.08 3.91
CA THR A 119 11.86 -5.66 3.04
C THR A 119 11.91 -4.14 2.92
N ILE A 120 13.04 -3.54 3.26
CA ILE A 120 13.31 -2.13 3.06
C ILE A 120 13.53 -1.88 1.56
N PRO A 121 12.70 -1.05 0.91
CA PRO A 121 12.84 -0.77 -0.52
C PRO A 121 14.01 0.18 -0.82
N PRO A 122 14.49 0.25 -2.08
CA PRO A 122 15.52 1.20 -2.46
C PRO A 122 15.11 2.66 -2.16
N GLU A 123 16.04 3.47 -1.67
CA GLU A 123 15.83 4.90 -1.38
C GLU A 123 14.72 5.18 -0.34
N ASP A 124 14.45 4.23 0.56
CA ASP A 124 13.44 4.33 1.61
C ASP A 124 13.54 5.60 2.46
N SER A 125 14.78 6.06 2.73
CA SER A 125 15.07 7.29 3.47
C SER A 125 14.74 8.59 2.70
N SER A 126 14.40 8.48 1.41
CA SER A 126 13.96 9.61 0.57
C SER A 126 12.44 9.79 0.56
N ALA A 127 11.76 9.28 1.57
CA ALA A 127 10.32 9.46 1.75
C ALA A 127 9.95 9.49 3.24
N ALA A 128 8.98 10.36 3.58
CA ALA A 128 8.38 10.44 4.90
C ALA A 128 6.95 10.94 4.75
N GLN A 129 6.00 10.34 5.46
CA GLN A 129 4.58 10.56 5.22
C GLN A 129 3.78 10.53 6.52
N PHE A 130 2.70 11.32 6.59
CA PHE A 130 1.72 11.28 7.68
C PHE A 130 0.32 11.65 7.19
N LEU A 131 -0.69 11.49 8.05
CA LEU A 131 -2.08 11.82 7.77
C LEU A 131 -2.52 13.09 8.50
N ILE A 132 -3.29 13.94 7.84
CA ILE A 132 -4.07 15.01 8.47
C ILE A 132 -5.54 14.58 8.39
N VAL A 133 -6.25 14.71 9.52
CA VAL A 133 -7.64 14.25 9.63
C VAL A 133 -8.53 15.40 10.04
N GLU A 134 -9.61 15.59 9.32
CA GLU A 134 -10.67 16.54 9.63
C GLU A 134 -11.99 15.81 9.85
N ALA A 135 -12.77 16.26 10.82
CA ALA A 135 -14.14 15.81 11.03
C ALA A 135 -15.07 17.01 11.18
N ASP A 136 -16.19 17.00 10.49
CA ASP A 136 -17.17 18.07 10.57
C ASP A 136 -18.28 17.78 11.60
N ALA A 137 -19.12 18.78 11.85
CA ALA A 137 -20.20 18.64 12.83
C ALA A 137 -21.24 17.57 12.47
N GLN A 138 -21.31 17.14 11.21
CA GLN A 138 -22.16 16.05 10.73
C GLN A 138 -21.53 14.67 10.89
N GLY A 139 -20.27 14.61 11.33
CA GLY A 139 -19.53 13.37 11.55
C GLY A 139 -18.86 12.83 10.26
N ARG A 140 -18.81 13.62 9.18
CA ARG A 140 -18.06 13.24 7.99
C ARG A 140 -16.57 13.40 8.27
N VAL A 141 -15.77 12.44 7.78
CA VAL A 141 -14.32 12.43 7.99
C VAL A 141 -13.60 12.59 6.66
N ARG A 142 -12.56 13.39 6.65
CA ARG A 142 -11.62 13.57 5.53
C ARG A 142 -10.22 13.26 6.03
N VAL A 143 -9.53 12.38 5.32
CA VAL A 143 -8.16 11.98 5.64
C VAL A 143 -7.27 12.38 4.48
N TYR A 144 -6.33 13.28 4.75
CA TYR A 144 -5.42 13.88 3.78
C TYR A 144 -4.02 13.29 3.96
N PRO A 145 -3.56 12.46 3.04
CA PRO A 145 -2.18 12.02 3.02
C PRO A 145 -1.22 13.18 2.72
N TYR A 146 -0.15 13.30 3.50
CA TYR A 146 0.84 14.36 3.35
C TYR A 146 2.25 13.79 3.15
N ASP A 147 2.92 14.26 2.14
CA ASP A 147 4.32 13.98 1.82
C ASP A 147 5.21 15.04 2.48
N VAL A 148 5.98 14.62 3.48
CA VAL A 148 6.83 15.52 4.28
C VAL A 148 7.99 16.08 3.46
N LEU A 149 8.69 15.20 2.73
CA LEU A 149 9.86 15.59 1.96
C LEU A 149 9.50 16.42 0.74
N GLY A 150 8.39 16.10 0.07
CA GLY A 150 7.83 16.91 -1.01
C GLY A 150 7.09 18.16 -0.51
N SER A 151 6.88 18.31 0.81
CA SER A 151 6.14 19.41 1.43
C SER A 151 4.78 19.68 0.77
N ARG A 152 4.03 18.61 0.48
CA ARG A 152 2.77 18.68 -0.27
C ARG A 152 1.77 17.61 0.14
N PHE A 153 0.50 17.88 -0.08
CA PHE A 153 -0.53 16.84 -0.03
C PHE A 153 -0.42 15.92 -1.25
N PHE A 154 -0.72 14.65 -1.06
CA PHE A 154 -0.99 13.77 -2.20
C PHE A 154 -2.26 14.25 -2.93
N PRO A 155 -2.39 14.02 -4.24
CA PRO A 155 -3.49 14.57 -5.06
C PRO A 155 -4.82 13.81 -4.89
N TYR A 156 -5.08 13.28 -3.69
CA TYR A 156 -6.32 12.59 -3.34
C TYR A 156 -6.62 12.73 -1.84
N THR A 157 -7.85 12.49 -1.48
CA THR A 157 -8.34 12.51 -0.09
C THR A 157 -9.22 11.28 0.12
N TRP A 158 -9.08 10.62 1.22
CA TRP A 158 -10.03 9.59 1.63
C TRP A 158 -11.21 10.22 2.36
N GLU A 159 -12.41 9.80 1.97
CA GLU A 159 -13.65 10.40 2.43
C GLU A 159 -14.56 9.35 3.05
N ILE A 160 -15.02 9.61 4.27
CA ILE A 160 -16.01 8.82 4.99
C ILE A 160 -17.19 9.74 5.27
N ASP A 161 -18.27 9.58 4.53
CA ASP A 161 -19.44 10.46 4.65
C ASP A 161 -20.39 10.00 5.76
N GLU A 162 -20.55 8.70 5.92
CA GLU A 162 -21.39 8.07 6.93
C GLU A 162 -20.61 6.94 7.62
N PRO A 163 -19.75 7.22 8.60
CA PRO A 163 -18.87 6.21 9.21
C PRO A 163 -19.62 5.04 9.84
N TRP A 164 -20.86 5.25 10.29
CA TRP A 164 -21.73 4.25 10.87
C TRP A 164 -22.43 3.34 9.85
N ASN A 165 -22.44 3.71 8.57
CA ASN A 165 -23.19 3.02 7.52
C ASN A 165 -22.26 2.19 6.62
N ILE A 166 -22.20 0.89 6.86
CA ILE A 166 -21.33 -0.01 6.10
C ILE A 166 -21.68 -0.07 4.60
N ASP A 167 -22.93 0.21 4.22
CA ASP A 167 -23.35 0.24 2.82
C ASP A 167 -22.77 1.44 2.05
N SER A 168 -22.29 2.45 2.76
CA SER A 168 -21.63 3.63 2.18
C SER A 168 -20.11 3.45 1.99
N PHE A 169 -19.54 2.33 2.41
CA PHE A 169 -18.11 2.11 2.38
C PHE A 169 -17.56 2.03 0.96
N LYS A 170 -16.48 2.80 0.70
CA LYS A 170 -15.87 2.98 -0.62
C LYS A 170 -14.56 2.17 -0.78
N TYR A 171 -13.83 1.96 0.32
CA TYR A 171 -12.47 1.39 0.30
C TYR A 171 -12.47 -0.11 0.62
N THR A 172 -13.43 -0.83 0.06
CA THR A 172 -13.65 -2.26 0.32
C THR A 172 -12.81 -3.16 -0.59
N ASP A 173 -12.84 -4.47 -0.31
CA ASP A 173 -12.20 -5.50 -1.14
C ASP A 173 -12.78 -5.60 -2.56
N ALA A 174 -13.93 -4.99 -2.84
CA ALA A 174 -14.44 -4.87 -4.20
C ALA A 174 -13.44 -4.25 -5.17
N ARG A 175 -12.48 -3.46 -4.68
CA ARG A 175 -11.36 -2.89 -5.45
C ARG A 175 -10.50 -3.97 -6.14
N TYR A 176 -10.34 -5.15 -5.55
CA TYR A 176 -9.63 -6.27 -6.18
C TYR A 176 -10.34 -6.85 -7.41
N VAL A 177 -11.65 -6.64 -7.53
CA VAL A 177 -12.47 -7.13 -8.65
C VAL A 177 -12.73 -6.04 -9.69
N THR A 178 -12.85 -4.80 -9.25
CA THR A 178 -13.26 -3.66 -10.10
C THR A 178 -12.09 -2.83 -10.63
N ALA A 179 -10.86 -3.07 -10.15
CA ALA A 179 -9.70 -2.30 -10.55
C ALA A 179 -9.34 -2.49 -12.01
N GLU A 180 -9.06 -1.38 -12.67
CA GLU A 180 -8.53 -1.37 -14.03
C GLU A 180 -7.06 -1.84 -14.03
N LYS A 181 -6.65 -2.45 -15.15
CA LYS A 181 -5.24 -2.84 -15.31
C LYS A 181 -4.38 -1.62 -15.66
N PRO A 182 -3.13 -1.58 -15.20
CA PRO A 182 -2.18 -0.57 -15.67
C PRO A 182 -1.89 -0.75 -17.17
N TYR A 183 -1.39 0.30 -17.80
CA TYR A 183 -1.07 0.28 -19.23
C TYR A 183 0.20 1.08 -19.54
N PHE A 184 0.90 0.71 -20.58
CA PHE A 184 2.05 1.45 -21.08
C PHE A 184 1.61 2.40 -22.18
N GLU A 185 1.78 3.70 -21.96
CA GLU A 185 1.44 4.74 -22.91
C GLU A 185 2.70 5.16 -23.68
N ASN A 186 2.74 4.87 -24.99
CA ASN A 186 3.88 5.21 -25.86
C ASN A 186 5.26 4.80 -25.31
N ALA A 187 5.29 3.74 -24.52
CA ALA A 187 6.51 3.30 -23.84
C ALA A 187 7.36 2.41 -24.75
N GLY A 188 8.69 2.59 -24.65
CA GLY A 188 9.71 1.75 -25.26
C GLY A 188 10.59 1.10 -24.20
N ILE A 189 11.35 0.11 -24.62
CA ILE A 189 12.46 -0.46 -23.86
C ILE A 189 13.74 -0.06 -24.56
N SER A 190 14.65 0.62 -23.84
CA SER A 190 16.05 0.78 -24.26
C SER A 190 16.89 -0.34 -23.66
N VAL A 191 17.81 -0.88 -24.43
CA VAL A 191 18.77 -1.90 -23.98
C VAL A 191 20.16 -1.37 -24.25
N GLU A 192 20.91 -1.11 -23.17
CA GLU A 192 22.23 -0.48 -23.22
C GLU A 192 23.26 -1.33 -22.46
N ASN A 193 24.53 -0.94 -22.57
CA ASN A 193 25.64 -1.60 -21.87
C ASN A 193 25.64 -3.14 -22.06
N ILE A 194 25.35 -3.59 -23.31
CA ILE A 194 25.30 -5.00 -23.64
C ILE A 194 26.70 -5.60 -23.51
N THR A 195 26.82 -6.68 -22.75
CA THR A 195 28.04 -7.47 -22.54
C THR A 195 27.84 -8.92 -22.98
N ALA A 196 28.82 -9.77 -22.77
CA ALA A 196 28.71 -11.21 -23.01
C ALA A 196 27.74 -11.92 -22.05
N ASP A 197 27.46 -11.32 -20.87
CA ASP A 197 26.65 -11.95 -19.82
C ASP A 197 25.48 -11.10 -19.32
N GLY A 198 25.26 -9.87 -19.88
CA GLY A 198 24.19 -9.02 -19.41
C GLY A 198 23.96 -7.74 -20.18
N CYS A 199 23.05 -6.91 -19.68
CA CYS A 199 22.70 -5.60 -20.22
C CYS A 199 21.95 -4.77 -19.16
N ASP A 200 21.83 -3.47 -19.43
CA ASP A 200 20.94 -2.58 -18.71
C ASP A 200 19.65 -2.38 -19.50
N ILE A 201 18.51 -2.53 -18.85
CA ILE A 201 17.19 -2.34 -19.43
C ILE A 201 16.55 -1.10 -18.80
N THR A 202 16.25 -0.10 -19.63
CA THR A 202 15.51 1.11 -19.21
C THR A 202 14.15 1.12 -19.89
N PHE A 203 13.10 1.43 -19.12
CA PHE A 203 11.74 1.55 -19.64
C PHE A 203 10.97 2.66 -18.92
N THR A 204 10.03 3.30 -19.64
CA THR A 204 9.09 4.26 -19.05
C THR A 204 8.07 3.51 -18.20
N GLN A 205 7.76 4.03 -17.02
CA GLN A 205 6.79 3.42 -16.12
C GLN A 205 5.37 3.43 -16.71
N ALA A 206 4.58 2.44 -16.35
CA ALA A 206 3.18 2.35 -16.78
C ALA A 206 2.31 3.40 -16.06
N SER A 207 1.19 3.72 -16.69
CA SER A 207 0.12 4.58 -16.17
C SER A 207 -1.07 3.74 -15.72
N GLY A 208 -2.00 4.35 -14.98
CA GLY A 208 -3.25 3.75 -14.54
C GLY A 208 -4.03 4.69 -13.64
N LYS A 209 -5.21 4.27 -13.18
CA LYS A 209 -5.98 5.00 -12.18
C LYS A 209 -5.18 5.15 -10.88
N ASP A 210 -4.60 4.03 -10.41
CA ASP A 210 -3.58 4.00 -9.38
C ASP A 210 -2.20 3.86 -10.05
N ARG A 211 -1.15 4.30 -9.39
CA ARG A 211 0.22 4.05 -9.84
C ARG A 211 0.48 2.54 -9.89
N PRO A 212 1.36 2.06 -10.78
CA PRO A 212 1.78 0.66 -10.70
C PRO A 212 2.51 0.41 -9.39
N ASP A 213 2.35 -0.78 -8.85
CA ASP A 213 3.00 -1.22 -7.64
C ASP A 213 4.40 -1.77 -7.94
N SER A 214 4.52 -2.62 -8.94
CA SER A 214 5.77 -3.26 -9.35
C SER A 214 5.79 -3.66 -10.81
N TYR A 215 6.93 -4.20 -11.24
CA TYR A 215 7.13 -4.73 -12.57
C TYR A 215 7.77 -6.11 -12.53
N ASP A 216 7.19 -7.04 -13.29
CA ASP A 216 7.84 -8.31 -13.63
C ASP A 216 8.61 -8.16 -14.95
N ILE A 217 9.92 -8.40 -14.91
CA ILE A 217 10.81 -8.42 -16.07
C ILE A 217 11.19 -9.86 -16.36
N TYR A 218 10.79 -10.36 -17.54
CA TYR A 218 11.14 -11.69 -18.01
C TYR A 218 12.13 -11.60 -19.15
N ILE A 219 13.20 -12.38 -19.09
CA ILE A 219 14.14 -12.61 -20.18
C ILE A 219 13.88 -14.01 -20.73
N LEU A 220 13.47 -14.06 -22.00
CA LEU A 220 13.12 -15.31 -22.68
C LEU A 220 14.14 -15.62 -23.77
N SER A 221 14.51 -16.89 -23.91
CA SER A 221 15.27 -17.38 -25.06
C SER A 221 14.42 -17.46 -26.34
N GLY A 222 15.05 -17.71 -27.48
CA GLY A 222 14.36 -17.76 -28.77
C GLY A 222 13.23 -18.79 -28.84
N ASP A 223 13.29 -19.86 -28.07
CA ASP A 223 12.24 -20.87 -27.93
C ASP A 223 11.11 -20.45 -26.97
N GLY A 224 11.19 -19.24 -26.40
CA GLY A 224 10.18 -18.69 -25.47
C GLY A 224 10.30 -19.13 -24.02
N LEU A 225 11.33 -19.88 -23.66
CA LEU A 225 11.56 -20.29 -22.26
C LEU A 225 12.09 -19.12 -21.43
N VAL A 226 11.54 -18.95 -20.22
CA VAL A 226 12.02 -17.94 -19.27
C VAL A 226 13.41 -18.37 -18.77
N LYS A 227 14.40 -17.54 -19.02
CA LYS A 227 15.78 -17.72 -18.55
C LYS A 227 16.05 -16.93 -17.28
N LYS A 228 15.39 -15.78 -17.13
CA LYS A 228 15.48 -14.96 -15.92
C LYS A 228 14.15 -14.25 -15.68
N HIS A 229 13.77 -14.13 -14.42
CA HIS A 229 12.65 -13.32 -13.94
C HIS A 229 13.17 -12.43 -12.82
N VAL A 230 12.87 -11.15 -12.89
CA VAL A 230 13.16 -10.15 -11.85
C VAL A 230 11.87 -9.40 -11.57
N ASN A 231 11.55 -9.23 -10.31
CA ASN A 231 10.47 -8.35 -9.88
C ASN A 231 11.09 -7.11 -9.21
N ILE A 232 10.67 -5.93 -9.64
CA ILE A 232 11.14 -4.65 -9.07
C ILE A 232 9.96 -3.77 -8.70
N THR A 233 10.11 -3.01 -7.61
CA THR A 233 9.12 -2.01 -7.22
C THR A 233 9.12 -0.81 -8.19
N SER A 234 7.96 -0.19 -8.38
CA SER A 234 7.82 1.05 -9.14
C SER A 234 8.42 2.27 -8.43
N ARG A 235 8.80 2.13 -7.15
CA ARG A 235 9.22 3.22 -6.25
C ARG A 235 8.10 4.26 -6.00
N TYR A 236 6.85 3.82 -6.02
CA TYR A 236 5.67 4.66 -5.80
C TYR A 236 5.68 5.41 -4.46
N TYR A 237 6.41 4.90 -3.47
CA TYR A 237 6.55 5.46 -2.12
C TYR A 237 7.43 6.72 -2.08
N LEU A 238 8.21 7.01 -3.13
CA LEU A 238 9.03 8.21 -3.20
C LEU A 238 8.16 9.45 -3.41
N SER A 239 8.59 10.59 -2.88
CA SER A 239 7.98 11.90 -3.07
C SER A 239 7.85 12.26 -4.55
N ASP A 240 8.91 11.99 -5.32
CA ASP A 240 8.92 12.10 -6.78
C ASP A 240 9.24 10.73 -7.37
N MET A 241 8.20 10.01 -7.76
CA MET A 241 8.33 8.73 -8.44
C MET A 241 9.06 8.91 -9.78
N PRO A 242 10.14 8.15 -10.05
CA PRO A 242 10.89 8.29 -11.30
C PRO A 242 10.00 7.95 -12.51
N ALA A 243 10.12 8.72 -13.59
CA ALA A 243 9.35 8.49 -14.82
C ALA A 243 9.76 7.20 -15.56
N ALA A 244 11.00 6.76 -15.37
CA ALA A 244 11.56 5.55 -15.95
C ALA A 244 12.37 4.78 -14.92
N LEU A 245 12.48 3.48 -15.10
CA LEU A 245 13.30 2.59 -14.28
C LEU A 245 14.39 1.95 -15.14
N THR A 246 15.57 1.78 -14.55
CA THR A 246 16.68 1.03 -15.13
C THR A 246 17.01 -0.17 -14.24
N GLU A 247 17.10 -1.35 -14.84
CA GLU A 247 17.46 -2.58 -14.14
C GLU A 247 18.60 -3.29 -14.86
N HIS A 248 19.61 -3.72 -14.10
CA HIS A 248 20.71 -4.52 -14.63
C HIS A 248 20.35 -5.99 -14.67
N ILE A 249 20.46 -6.60 -15.86
CA ILE A 249 20.22 -8.02 -16.08
C ILE A 249 21.54 -8.71 -16.39
N GLY A 250 22.06 -9.49 -15.45
CA GLY A 250 23.27 -10.29 -15.63
C GLY A 250 22.99 -11.79 -15.61
N GLY A 251 24.04 -12.61 -15.84
CA GLY A 251 23.97 -14.06 -15.82
C GLY A 251 23.35 -14.67 -17.09
N LEU A 252 23.45 -13.98 -18.22
CA LEU A 252 22.99 -14.44 -19.51
C LEU A 252 24.12 -15.20 -20.24
N LYS A 253 23.76 -15.95 -21.31
CA LYS A 253 24.73 -16.65 -22.14
C LYS A 253 25.20 -15.74 -23.27
N ALA A 254 26.51 -15.71 -23.52
CA ALA A 254 27.14 -14.97 -24.60
C ALA A 254 26.62 -15.37 -26.00
N GLY A 255 26.61 -14.43 -26.95
CA GLY A 255 26.23 -14.61 -28.33
C GLY A 255 24.80 -15.13 -28.50
N THR A 256 23.89 -14.78 -27.64
CA THR A 256 22.54 -15.34 -27.56
C THR A 256 21.47 -14.26 -27.70
N GLU A 257 20.48 -14.52 -28.60
CA GLU A 257 19.31 -13.65 -28.71
C GLU A 257 18.31 -13.90 -27.63
N TYR A 258 17.79 -12.81 -27.08
CA TYR A 258 16.78 -12.80 -26.03
C TYR A 258 15.61 -11.89 -26.36
N LYS A 259 14.44 -12.24 -25.85
CA LYS A 259 13.25 -11.37 -25.81
C LYS A 259 13.03 -10.88 -24.38
N ILE A 260 12.85 -9.58 -24.23
CA ILE A 260 12.42 -8.95 -22.99
C ILE A 260 10.90 -8.88 -23.00
N LYS A 261 10.29 -9.16 -21.87
CA LYS A 261 8.87 -8.94 -21.60
C LYS A 261 8.73 -8.26 -20.24
N ILE A 262 8.13 -7.07 -20.21
CA ILE A 262 7.87 -6.31 -18.97
C ILE A 262 6.36 -6.22 -18.76
N VAL A 263 5.89 -6.53 -17.55
CA VAL A 263 4.49 -6.47 -17.17
C VAL A 263 4.39 -5.63 -15.91
N ALA A 264 3.55 -4.58 -15.92
CA ALA A 264 3.26 -3.80 -14.75
C ALA A 264 2.17 -4.48 -13.91
N ASN A 265 2.35 -4.51 -12.59
CA ASN A 265 1.40 -5.01 -11.62
C ASN A 265 0.75 -3.84 -10.88
N SER A 266 -0.57 -3.88 -10.68
CA SER A 266 -1.26 -2.93 -9.82
C SER A 266 -1.32 -3.42 -8.37
N PHE A 267 -1.64 -2.55 -7.43
CA PHE A 267 -1.96 -2.89 -6.03
C PHE A 267 -3.11 -3.91 -5.88
N TRP A 268 -3.95 -4.01 -6.90
CA TRP A 268 -5.17 -4.84 -6.92
C TRP A 268 -4.98 -6.16 -7.69
N ARG A 269 -3.73 -6.57 -7.94
CA ARG A 269 -3.35 -7.81 -8.63
C ARG A 269 -3.77 -7.85 -10.10
N THR A 270 -4.16 -6.73 -10.71
CA THR A 270 -4.35 -6.66 -12.17
C THR A 270 -3.00 -6.43 -12.85
N ARG A 271 -2.87 -6.90 -14.08
CA ARG A 271 -1.61 -6.87 -14.84
C ARG A 271 -1.79 -6.19 -16.19
N SER A 272 -0.80 -5.39 -16.59
CA SER A 272 -0.79 -4.76 -17.93
C SER A 272 -0.64 -5.78 -19.05
N ASP A 273 -0.93 -5.34 -20.27
CA ASP A 273 -0.35 -5.97 -21.45
C ASP A 273 1.18 -5.78 -21.41
N ALA A 274 1.91 -6.70 -22.04
CA ALA A 274 3.37 -6.71 -21.95
C ALA A 274 4.01 -5.69 -22.88
N LEU A 275 4.94 -4.90 -22.36
CA LEU A 275 5.94 -4.20 -23.16
C LEU A 275 7.02 -5.19 -23.56
N THR A 276 7.50 -5.17 -24.83
CA THR A 276 8.48 -6.14 -25.30
C THR A 276 9.58 -5.52 -26.16
N ALA A 277 10.79 -6.09 -26.07
CA ALA A 277 11.94 -5.78 -26.92
C ALA A 277 12.75 -7.05 -27.20
N ARG A 278 13.76 -6.93 -28.09
CA ARG A 278 14.74 -7.99 -28.32
C ARG A 278 16.15 -7.41 -28.28
N PHE A 279 17.10 -8.23 -27.90
CA PHE A 279 18.52 -7.91 -27.93
C PHE A 279 19.35 -9.18 -28.07
N ALA A 280 20.63 -9.03 -28.33
CA ALA A 280 21.59 -10.13 -28.32
C ALA A 280 22.77 -9.75 -27.43
N THR A 281 23.26 -10.68 -26.60
CA THR A 281 24.50 -10.55 -25.84
C THR A 281 25.71 -10.61 -26.80
N LEU A 282 26.83 -9.98 -26.40
CA LEU A 282 28.09 -10.02 -27.13
C LEU A 282 28.74 -11.40 -27.11
#